data_74d1498cbc0a5951fedc3ea60ce693eb
#
_entry.id   74d1498cbc0a5951fedc3ea60ce693eb
#
_cell.length_a   1.000
_cell.length_b   1.000
_cell.length_c   1.000
_cell.angle_alpha   90.00
_cell.angle_beta   90.00
_cell.angle_gamma   90.00
#
_symmetry.space_group_name_H-M   'P 1'
#
loop_
_entity.id
_entity.type
_entity.pdbx_description
1 polymer ?
#
loop_
_entity_poly.entity_id
_entity_poly.type
_entity_poly.pdbx_seq_one_letter_code
_entity_poly.pdbx_strand_id
1 'polypeptide(L)'
;MRQYRRSLSRYAASTMTDSATDASNLAESVNKEAGELIRLLRCSKAPDEALAEASEHIHQALAALSPWLQQGEGWSTISIASDTPGFAWQDDDLTACMPYSPVSGRRNAMAPPIRMWNQNGEVAGEVIFSPTYAGPPNCVHGGIIA
;
A
#
# COMPACT_ATOMS: atom_id res chain seq x y z
N MET A 1 35.53 18.76 -8.87
CA MET A 1 34.89 17.44 -8.88
C MET A 1 35.46 16.58 -7.76
N ARG A 2 34.74 16.37 -6.67
CA ARG A 2 35.15 15.48 -5.55
C ARG A 2 34.32 14.22 -5.60
N GLN A 3 34.96 13.09 -5.88
CA GLN A 3 34.36 11.77 -5.81
C GLN A 3 34.12 11.38 -4.34
N TYR A 4 32.85 11.13 -3.98
CA TYR A 4 32.48 10.52 -2.71
C TYR A 4 32.38 8.99 -2.92
N ARG A 5 33.46 8.27 -2.57
CA ARG A 5 33.39 6.81 -2.37
C ARG A 5 32.91 6.58 -0.94
N ARG A 6 31.68 6.09 -0.75
CA ARG A 6 31.26 5.49 0.52
C ARG A 6 31.47 3.99 0.45
N SER A 7 32.30 3.52 1.36
CA SER A 7 32.55 2.12 1.72
C SER A 7 31.23 1.50 2.25
N LEU A 8 30.73 0.47 1.59
CA LEU A 8 29.66 -0.38 2.11
C LEU A 8 30.27 -1.38 3.07
N SER A 9 30.12 -1.14 4.36
CA SER A 9 30.39 -2.12 5.42
C SER A 9 29.33 -3.23 5.35
N ARG A 10 29.80 -4.47 5.26
CA ARG A 10 28.97 -5.70 5.30
C ARG A 10 28.33 -5.82 6.69
N TYR A 11 27.02 -5.68 6.77
CA TYR A 11 26.27 -6.10 7.94
C TYR A 11 25.90 -7.58 7.81
N ALA A 12 26.27 -8.35 8.83
CA ALA A 12 25.99 -9.77 8.94
C ALA A 12 24.47 -10.01 9.02
N ALA A 13 23.97 -10.89 8.17
CA ALA A 13 22.62 -11.42 8.23
C ALA A 13 22.46 -12.24 9.51
N SER A 14 21.60 -11.76 10.41
CA SER A 14 21.13 -12.50 11.58
C SER A 14 19.71 -13.00 11.29
N THR A 15 19.48 -14.24 11.63
CA THR A 15 18.26 -15.05 11.45
C THR A 15 17.05 -14.53 12.23
N MET A 16 16.39 -13.45 11.74
CA MET A 16 15.10 -12.94 12.24
C MET A 16 14.10 -12.68 11.10
N THR A 17 14.17 -13.44 10.00
CA THR A 17 13.48 -13.05 8.75
C THR A 17 12.07 -13.62 8.58
N ASP A 18 11.67 -14.71 9.24
CA ASP A 18 10.39 -15.35 8.92
C ASP A 18 9.16 -14.63 9.51
N SER A 19 9.20 -14.17 10.77
CA SER A 19 8.01 -13.58 11.41
C SER A 19 7.68 -12.16 10.91
N ALA A 20 8.70 -11.37 10.56
CA ALA A 20 8.47 -10.00 10.04
C ALA A 20 7.95 -10.02 8.59
N THR A 21 8.37 -10.99 7.80
CA THR A 21 7.87 -11.18 6.43
C THR A 21 6.42 -11.62 6.40
N ASP A 22 6.01 -12.53 7.29
CA ASP A 22 4.63 -12.99 7.43
C ASP A 22 3.68 -11.86 7.88
N ALA A 23 4.08 -11.07 8.89
CA ALA A 23 3.28 -9.93 9.35
C ALA A 23 3.15 -8.83 8.28
N SER A 24 4.19 -8.60 7.48
CA SER A 24 4.15 -7.69 6.33
C SER A 24 3.15 -8.16 5.29
N ASN A 25 3.14 -9.43 4.96
CA ASN A 25 2.25 -10.05 3.99
C ASN A 25 0.78 -9.97 4.44
N LEU A 26 0.51 -10.17 5.75
CA LEU A 26 -0.85 -10.08 6.28
C LEU A 26 -1.42 -8.66 6.19
N ALA A 27 -0.62 -7.64 6.53
CA ALA A 27 -1.05 -6.25 6.42
C ALA A 27 -1.36 -5.86 4.95
N GLU A 28 -0.56 -6.31 4.00
CA GLU A 28 -0.81 -6.10 2.57
C GLU A 28 -2.08 -6.83 2.11
N SER A 29 -2.31 -8.07 2.57
CA SER A 29 -3.52 -8.85 2.26
C SER A 29 -4.78 -8.14 2.75
N VAL A 30 -4.80 -7.71 4.01
CA VAL A 30 -5.95 -6.98 4.59
C VAL A 30 -6.23 -5.68 3.82
N ASN A 31 -5.20 -4.92 3.45
CA ASN A 31 -5.38 -3.71 2.65
C ASN A 31 -5.90 -4.00 1.23
N LYS A 32 -5.45 -5.09 0.61
CA LYS A 32 -5.96 -5.55 -0.69
C LYS A 32 -7.43 -5.93 -0.62
N GLU A 33 -7.84 -6.65 0.43
CA GLU A 33 -9.24 -7.03 0.68
C GLU A 33 -10.12 -5.81 0.94
N ALA A 34 -9.63 -4.83 1.71
CA ALA A 34 -10.31 -3.56 1.92
C ALA A 34 -10.47 -2.77 0.60
N GLY A 35 -9.45 -2.75 -0.26
CA GLY A 35 -9.53 -2.15 -1.59
C GLY A 35 -10.56 -2.85 -2.49
N GLU A 36 -10.65 -4.17 -2.42
CA GLU A 36 -11.67 -4.94 -3.14
C GLU A 36 -13.07 -4.67 -2.60
N LEU A 37 -13.24 -4.53 -1.29
CA LEU A 37 -14.51 -4.12 -0.69
C LEU A 37 -14.95 -2.75 -1.21
N ILE A 38 -14.04 -1.75 -1.28
CA ILE A 38 -14.32 -0.44 -1.86
C ILE A 38 -14.80 -0.57 -3.32
N ARG A 39 -14.13 -1.43 -4.11
CA ARG A 39 -14.52 -1.70 -5.50
C ARG A 39 -15.92 -2.32 -5.59
N LEU A 40 -16.23 -3.31 -4.76
CA LEU A 40 -17.54 -3.97 -4.74
C LEU A 40 -18.66 -2.99 -4.34
N LEU A 41 -18.47 -2.20 -3.30
CA LEU A 41 -19.43 -1.17 -2.88
C LEU A 41 -19.71 -0.15 -4.00
N ARG A 42 -18.69 0.18 -4.78
CA ARG A 42 -18.81 1.11 -5.92
C ARG A 42 -19.56 0.50 -7.10
N CYS A 43 -19.37 -0.78 -7.38
CA CYS A 43 -19.76 -1.40 -8.65
C CYS A 43 -20.91 -2.41 -8.54
N SER A 44 -21.25 -2.88 -7.33
CA SER A 44 -22.34 -3.84 -7.13
C SER A 44 -23.70 -3.13 -7.09
N LYS A 45 -24.72 -3.92 -7.39
CA LYS A 45 -26.13 -3.58 -7.16
C LYS A 45 -26.67 -4.56 -6.10
N ALA A 46 -25.98 -4.64 -4.96
CA ALA A 46 -26.32 -5.55 -3.90
C ALA A 46 -27.69 -5.18 -3.29
N PRO A 47 -28.55 -6.17 -2.97
CA PRO A 47 -29.77 -5.93 -2.24
C PRO A 47 -29.49 -5.51 -0.80
N ASP A 48 -30.48 -4.93 -0.12
CA ASP A 48 -30.33 -4.38 1.23
C ASP A 48 -29.90 -5.46 2.25
N GLU A 49 -30.34 -6.69 2.08
CA GLU A 49 -29.96 -7.81 2.96
C GLU A 49 -28.45 -8.10 2.88
N ALA A 50 -27.88 -8.09 1.66
CA ALA A 50 -26.45 -8.29 1.47
C ALA A 50 -25.63 -7.08 1.99
N LEU A 51 -26.17 -5.87 1.87
CA LEU A 51 -25.53 -4.67 2.44
C LEU A 51 -25.56 -4.70 3.97
N ALA A 52 -26.63 -5.17 4.58
CA ALA A 52 -26.74 -5.33 6.03
C ALA A 52 -25.73 -6.37 6.57
N GLU A 53 -25.60 -7.52 5.90
CA GLU A 53 -24.61 -8.55 6.23
C GLU A 53 -23.17 -8.01 6.09
N ALA A 54 -22.88 -7.33 4.99
CA ALA A 54 -21.57 -6.70 4.79
C ALA A 54 -21.25 -5.65 5.86
N SER A 55 -22.25 -4.84 6.27
CA SER A 55 -22.10 -3.86 7.34
C SER A 55 -21.73 -4.51 8.67
N GLU A 56 -22.33 -5.64 9.03
CA GLU A 56 -22.02 -6.38 10.26
C GLU A 56 -20.55 -6.85 10.25
N HIS A 57 -20.08 -7.44 9.15
CA HIS A 57 -18.69 -7.88 9.01
C HIS A 57 -17.69 -6.71 9.05
N ILE A 58 -18.03 -5.57 8.47
CA ILE A 58 -17.22 -4.35 8.56
C ILE A 58 -17.12 -3.88 10.01
N HIS A 59 -18.22 -3.84 10.76
CA HIS A 59 -18.22 -3.49 12.17
C HIS A 59 -17.34 -4.41 13.01
N GLN A 60 -17.37 -5.71 12.75
CA GLN A 60 -16.50 -6.69 13.43
C GLN A 60 -15.01 -6.42 13.12
N ALA A 61 -14.67 -6.17 11.86
CA ALA A 61 -13.31 -5.82 11.46
C ALA A 61 -12.81 -4.53 12.12
N LEU A 62 -13.64 -3.48 12.16
CA LEU A 62 -13.34 -2.22 12.84
C LEU A 62 -13.13 -2.43 14.35
N ALA A 63 -13.97 -3.23 15.00
CA ALA A 63 -13.85 -3.56 16.42
C ALA A 63 -12.54 -4.32 16.72
N ALA A 64 -12.11 -5.21 15.83
CA ALA A 64 -10.85 -5.94 15.98
C ALA A 64 -9.61 -5.06 15.87
N LEU A 65 -9.66 -4.01 15.04
CA LEU A 65 -8.50 -3.15 14.76
C LEU A 65 -8.45 -1.90 15.67
N SER A 66 -9.59 -1.39 16.12
CA SER A 66 -9.65 -0.15 16.90
C SER A 66 -8.80 -0.10 18.18
N PRO A 67 -8.61 -1.22 18.94
CA PRO A 67 -7.74 -1.21 20.12
C PRO A 67 -6.26 -0.97 19.81
N TRP A 68 -5.87 -1.20 18.56
CA TRP A 68 -4.49 -1.07 18.08
C TRP A 68 -4.24 0.26 17.36
N LEU A 69 -5.22 1.16 17.37
CA LEU A 69 -5.07 2.48 16.78
C LEU A 69 -3.98 3.26 17.52
N GLN A 70 -2.90 3.57 16.83
CA GLN A 70 -1.86 4.43 17.37
C GLN A 70 -2.32 5.87 17.32
N GLN A 71 -2.26 6.56 18.47
CA GLN A 71 -2.49 7.99 18.55
C GLN A 71 -1.11 8.68 18.55
N GLY A 72 -0.90 9.59 17.62
CA GLY A 72 0.36 10.32 17.56
C GLY A 72 0.36 11.39 16.48
N GLU A 73 1.19 12.41 16.69
CA GLU A 73 1.50 13.40 15.68
C GLU A 73 2.47 12.80 14.65
N GLY A 74 2.33 13.15 13.38
CA GLY A 74 3.33 12.86 12.38
C GLY A 74 3.14 11.58 11.58
N TRP A 75 1.90 11.17 11.29
CA TRP A 75 1.63 10.14 10.28
C TRP A 75 2.21 10.57 8.93
N SER A 76 3.35 9.99 8.58
CA SER A 76 4.02 10.23 7.30
C SER A 76 4.35 8.90 6.65
N THR A 77 4.14 8.80 5.35
CA THR A 77 4.55 7.63 4.57
C THR A 77 6.04 7.35 4.70
N ILE A 78 6.86 8.39 4.85
CA ILE A 78 8.32 8.30 4.92
C ILE A 78 8.79 7.89 6.32
N SER A 79 8.25 8.48 7.40
CA SER A 79 8.65 8.13 8.77
C SER A 79 8.29 6.70 9.14
N ILE A 80 7.11 6.23 8.74
CA ILE A 80 6.68 4.84 8.95
C ILE A 80 7.54 3.87 8.15
N ALA A 81 7.94 4.24 6.93
CA ALA A 81 8.83 3.43 6.13
C ALA A 81 10.26 3.37 6.68
N SER A 82 10.79 4.48 7.22
CA SER A 82 12.13 4.53 7.82
C SER A 82 12.23 3.71 9.11
N ASP A 83 11.14 3.60 9.87
CA ASP A 83 11.08 2.84 11.11
C ASP A 83 10.78 1.35 10.88
N THR A 84 10.50 0.96 9.65
CA THR A 84 10.26 -0.45 9.30
C THR A 84 11.60 -1.15 9.05
N PRO A 85 11.96 -2.19 9.80
CA PRO A 85 13.13 -3.00 9.51
C PRO A 85 13.07 -3.54 8.08
N GLY A 86 14.11 -3.30 7.29
CA GLY A 86 14.16 -3.72 5.89
C GLY A 86 13.69 -2.66 4.88
N PHE A 87 13.44 -1.40 5.31
CA PHE A 87 13.33 -0.32 4.35
C PHE A 87 14.61 -0.21 3.55
N ALA A 88 14.56 -0.72 2.34
CA ALA A 88 15.64 -0.61 1.37
C ALA A 88 15.04 -0.15 0.03
N TRP A 89 15.76 0.73 -0.63
CA TRP A 89 15.45 1.10 -1.99
C TRP A 89 15.65 -0.12 -2.89
N GLN A 90 14.56 -0.59 -3.51
CA GLN A 90 14.57 -1.74 -4.41
C GLN A 90 14.32 -1.25 -5.83
N ASP A 91 15.31 -1.39 -6.70
CA ASP A 91 15.24 -0.88 -8.08
C ASP A 91 14.18 -1.59 -8.93
N ASP A 92 13.85 -2.84 -8.61
CA ASP A 92 12.84 -3.65 -9.29
C ASP A 92 11.43 -3.47 -8.71
N ASP A 93 11.31 -2.86 -7.51
CA ASP A 93 10.03 -2.59 -6.86
C ASP A 93 10.06 -1.32 -6.00
N LEU A 94 9.90 -0.18 -6.63
CA LEU A 94 9.87 1.11 -5.93
C LEU A 94 8.64 1.30 -5.04
N THR A 95 7.57 0.53 -5.24
CA THR A 95 6.36 0.62 -4.41
C THR A 95 6.59 0.10 -2.99
N ALA A 96 7.55 -0.81 -2.81
CA ALA A 96 7.94 -1.34 -1.51
C ALA A 96 8.55 -0.26 -0.60
N CYS A 97 9.11 0.80 -1.16
CA CYS A 97 9.75 1.89 -0.41
C CYS A 97 8.76 2.81 0.30
N MET A 98 7.50 2.83 -0.10
CA MET A 98 6.45 3.69 0.44
C MET A 98 5.15 2.91 0.67
N PRO A 99 5.12 1.95 1.60
CA PRO A 99 4.01 1.01 1.74
C PRO A 99 2.66 1.67 2.08
N TYR A 100 2.65 2.84 2.66
CA TYR A 100 1.43 3.58 3.05
C TYR A 100 1.08 4.75 2.11
N SER A 101 1.81 4.91 1.01
CA SER A 101 1.53 5.96 0.03
C SER A 101 0.10 5.85 -0.52
N PRO A 102 -0.67 6.96 -0.59
CA PRO A 102 -2.00 6.93 -1.20
C PRO A 102 -1.96 6.72 -2.72
N VAL A 103 -0.77 6.83 -3.33
CA VAL A 103 -0.59 6.69 -4.78
C VAL A 103 -0.05 5.32 -5.16
N SER A 104 0.78 4.70 -4.32
CA SER A 104 1.53 3.50 -4.70
C SER A 104 1.67 2.46 -3.59
N GLY A 105 1.19 2.75 -2.38
CA GLY A 105 1.46 1.92 -1.20
C GLY A 105 0.60 0.67 -1.13
N ARG A 106 1.22 -0.49 -1.01
CA ARG A 106 0.53 -1.78 -0.87
C ARG A 106 -0.23 -1.95 0.45
N ARG A 107 0.09 -1.12 1.45
CA ARG A 107 -0.61 -1.05 2.75
C ARG A 107 -1.57 0.14 2.82
N ASN A 108 -2.02 0.61 1.67
CA ASN A 108 -3.05 1.63 1.57
C ASN A 108 -4.16 1.14 0.63
N ALA A 109 -5.32 0.82 1.21
CA ALA A 109 -6.46 0.28 0.47
C ALA A 109 -6.99 1.25 -0.62
N MET A 110 -6.65 2.53 -0.52
CA MET A 110 -7.03 3.58 -1.49
C MET A 110 -6.03 3.70 -2.65
N ALA A 111 -4.83 3.14 -2.52
CA ALA A 111 -3.82 3.24 -3.57
C ALA A 111 -4.20 2.40 -4.80
N PRO A 112 -4.02 2.91 -6.02
CA PRO A 112 -4.15 2.10 -7.22
C PRO A 112 -3.07 1.01 -7.25
N PRO A 113 -3.32 -0.14 -7.90
CA PRO A 113 -2.39 -1.27 -7.95
C PRO A 113 -1.25 -1.00 -8.96
N ILE A 114 -0.49 0.07 -8.71
CA ILE A 114 0.63 0.46 -9.54
C ILE A 114 1.86 -0.42 -9.25
N ARG A 115 2.59 -0.77 -10.30
CA ARG A 115 3.96 -1.29 -10.23
C ARG A 115 4.92 -0.24 -10.71
N MET A 116 6.00 -0.02 -9.98
CA MET A 116 7.04 0.95 -10.35
C MET A 116 8.42 0.33 -10.19
N TRP A 117 9.31 0.64 -11.12
CA TRP A 117 10.69 0.15 -11.12
C TRP A 117 11.66 1.19 -11.71
N ASN A 118 12.94 1.03 -11.43
CA ASN A 118 13.99 1.82 -12.07
C ASN A 118 14.32 1.22 -13.45
N GLN A 119 14.28 2.05 -14.46
CA GLN A 119 14.68 1.70 -15.81
C GLN A 119 15.71 2.72 -16.32
N ASN A 120 16.98 2.33 -16.30
CA ASN A 120 18.08 3.17 -16.77
C ASN A 120 18.20 4.53 -16.06
N GLY A 121 17.91 4.60 -14.76
CA GLY A 121 17.95 5.81 -13.96
C GLY A 121 16.67 6.65 -14.01
N GLU A 122 15.65 6.18 -14.71
CA GLU A 122 14.31 6.77 -14.74
C GLU A 122 13.32 5.86 -14.04
N VAL A 123 12.26 6.42 -13.45
CA VAL A 123 11.17 5.65 -12.88
C VAL A 123 10.18 5.31 -13.98
N ALA A 124 9.98 4.02 -14.19
CA ALA A 124 8.94 3.49 -15.05
C ALA A 124 7.83 2.84 -14.19
N GLY A 125 6.61 2.78 -14.70
CA GLY A 125 5.52 2.12 -14.00
C GLY A 125 4.37 1.73 -14.90
N GLU A 126 3.56 0.78 -14.40
CA GLU A 126 2.33 0.35 -15.05
C GLU A 126 1.21 0.22 -14.03
N VAL A 127 -0.03 0.48 -14.46
CA VAL A 127 -1.22 0.33 -13.64
C VAL A 127 -2.43 -0.04 -14.49
N ILE A 128 -3.29 -0.92 -13.95
CA ILE A 128 -4.63 -1.18 -14.50
C ILE A 128 -5.64 -0.62 -13.51
N PHE A 129 -6.27 0.49 -13.88
CA PHE A 129 -7.25 1.13 -13.02
C PHE A 129 -8.57 0.36 -13.01
N SER A 130 -9.04 0.05 -11.81
CA SER A 130 -10.39 -0.47 -11.60
C SER A 130 -11.43 0.66 -11.67
N PRO A 131 -12.72 0.34 -11.78
CA PRO A 131 -13.80 1.35 -11.73
C PRO A 131 -13.80 2.23 -10.48
N THR A 132 -13.11 1.85 -9.40
CA THR A 132 -12.92 2.69 -8.20
C THR A 132 -12.31 4.04 -8.55
N TYR A 133 -11.44 4.08 -9.56
CA TYR A 133 -10.70 5.27 -9.99
C TYR A 133 -11.33 5.96 -11.20
N ALA A 134 -12.57 5.59 -11.57
CA ALA A 134 -13.25 6.16 -12.72
C ALA A 134 -13.60 7.64 -12.48
N GLY A 135 -13.32 8.44 -13.50
CA GLY A 135 -13.82 9.81 -13.66
C GLY A 135 -15.04 9.86 -14.60
N PRO A 136 -15.07 10.79 -15.58
CA PRO A 136 -16.07 10.79 -16.63
C PRO A 136 -16.08 9.47 -17.43
N PRO A 137 -17.15 9.18 -18.20
CA PRO A 137 -17.22 7.94 -18.98
C PRO A 137 -15.96 7.66 -19.78
N ASN A 138 -15.42 6.45 -19.62
CA ASN A 138 -14.18 5.95 -20.26
C ASN A 138 -12.88 6.68 -19.87
N CYS A 139 -12.88 7.43 -18.76
CA CYS A 139 -11.69 8.12 -18.27
C CYS A 139 -11.37 7.72 -16.82
N VAL A 140 -10.08 7.74 -16.49
CA VAL A 140 -9.62 7.75 -15.10
C VAL A 140 -9.81 9.16 -14.52
N HIS A 141 -10.11 9.26 -13.23
CA HIS A 141 -10.26 10.54 -12.55
C HIS A 141 -8.93 11.32 -12.57
N GLY A 142 -8.97 12.59 -13.00
CA GLY A 142 -7.78 13.42 -13.21
C GLY A 142 -6.90 13.56 -11.97
N GLY A 143 -7.48 13.65 -10.77
CA GLY A 143 -6.72 13.69 -9.50
C GLY A 143 -6.00 12.39 -9.11
N ILE A 144 -6.16 11.31 -9.90
CA ILE A 144 -5.41 10.06 -9.73
C ILE A 144 -4.21 10.03 -10.69
N ILE A 145 -4.28 10.77 -11.81
CA ILE A 145 -3.24 10.78 -12.85
C ILE A 145 -2.25 11.94 -12.62
N ALA A 146 -2.67 13.00 -11.94
CA ALA A 146 -1.84 14.17 -11.62
C ALA A 146 -0.83 13.85 -10.53
#